data_f24ed8f1b09fc8a13e52be0178f5262a
#
_entry.id   f24ed8f1b09fc8a13e52be0178f5262a
#
_cell.length_a   1.000
_cell.length_b   1.000
_cell.length_c   1.000
_cell.angle_alpha   90.00
_cell.angle_beta   90.00
_cell.angle_gamma   90.00
#
_symmetry.space_group_name_H-M   'P 1'
#
loop_
_entity.id
_entity.type
_entity.pdbx_description
1 polymer ?
#
loop_
_entity_poly.entity_id
_entity_poly.type
_entity_poly.pdbx_seq_one_letter_code
_entity_poly.pdbx_strand_id
1 'polypeptide(L)'
;TKQMYSLIQQAISREKKDGMKVDKVYIGGYSLGGFQSLLIHEMDEKNNRKIGIEKSLLLNSPISILTATKKLDGYLIKNGVYDARSLEKYLDTIFSKLVYDKSIQIKDMEFSSLTTALGKLGLGEKDFEILTGLLFRFYSANMTFAGEVFSGNNAVGRLSNKKSYKRFDSVSNEFREGLSVSFDEYAKEILYPYLKKFKYPDLDFNKFIDDFDLRSS
;
A
#
# COMPACT_ATOMS: atom_id res chain seq x y z
N THR A 1 -12.31 5.58 -3.28
CA THR A 1 -13.23 4.99 -4.27
C THR A 1 -14.18 6.05 -4.84
N LYS A 2 -14.99 6.79 -4.01
CA LYS A 2 -15.98 7.79 -4.48
C LYS A 2 -15.39 8.87 -5.41
N GLN A 3 -14.25 9.44 -5.07
CA GLN A 3 -13.57 10.44 -5.90
C GLN A 3 -13.17 9.86 -7.26
N MET A 4 -12.62 8.64 -7.28
CA MET A 4 -12.22 7.96 -8.50
C MET A 4 -13.43 7.64 -9.39
N TYR A 5 -14.53 7.18 -8.82
CA TYR A 5 -15.79 6.99 -9.54
C TYR A 5 -16.24 8.28 -10.22
N SER A 6 -16.25 9.41 -9.50
CA SER A 6 -16.61 10.72 -10.07
C SER A 6 -15.68 11.17 -11.18
N LEU A 7 -14.36 10.94 -11.05
CA LEU A 7 -13.39 11.27 -12.11
C LEU A 7 -13.62 10.45 -13.38
N ILE A 8 -13.91 9.15 -13.24
CA ILE A 8 -14.22 8.29 -14.38
C ILE A 8 -15.49 8.77 -15.08
N GLN A 9 -16.55 9.11 -14.33
CA GLN A 9 -17.76 9.68 -14.93
C GLN A 9 -17.48 10.96 -15.71
N GLN A 10 -16.69 11.86 -15.15
CA GLN A 10 -16.32 13.12 -15.81
C GLN A 10 -15.52 12.87 -17.08
N ALA A 11 -14.54 11.97 -17.04
CA ALA A 11 -13.73 11.60 -18.19
C ALA A 11 -14.60 11.06 -19.33
N ILE A 12 -15.45 10.07 -19.07
CA ILE A 12 -16.35 9.49 -20.06
C ILE A 12 -17.32 10.55 -20.62
N SER A 13 -17.86 11.42 -19.75
CA SER A 13 -18.77 12.47 -20.17
C SER A 13 -18.10 13.49 -21.08
N ARG A 14 -16.83 13.80 -20.84
CA ARG A 14 -16.02 14.68 -21.68
C ARG A 14 -15.77 14.06 -23.05
N GLU A 15 -15.29 12.83 -23.08
CA GLU A 15 -15.03 12.12 -24.34
C GLU A 15 -16.28 12.01 -25.22
N LYS A 16 -17.44 11.73 -24.61
CA LYS A 16 -18.75 11.72 -25.34
C LYS A 16 -19.10 13.09 -25.90
N LYS A 17 -18.83 14.20 -25.18
CA LYS A 17 -19.05 15.55 -25.68
C LYS A 17 -18.12 15.91 -26.84
N ASP A 18 -16.91 15.39 -26.82
CA ASP A 18 -15.90 15.57 -27.86
C ASP A 18 -16.17 14.66 -29.09
N GLY A 19 -17.31 13.96 -29.10
CA GLY A 19 -17.79 13.17 -30.25
C GLY A 19 -17.33 11.70 -30.24
N MET A 20 -16.68 11.24 -29.17
CA MET A 20 -16.31 9.84 -29.06
C MET A 20 -17.54 8.97 -28.77
N LYS A 21 -17.70 7.91 -29.53
CA LYS A 21 -18.73 6.90 -29.29
C LYS A 21 -18.21 5.87 -28.30
N VAL A 22 -18.75 5.87 -27.08
CA VAL A 22 -18.44 4.91 -26.04
C VAL A 22 -19.54 3.87 -25.98
N ASP A 23 -19.28 2.67 -26.50
CA ASP A 23 -20.25 1.57 -26.55
C ASP A 23 -20.20 0.71 -25.28
N LYS A 24 -19.00 0.42 -24.76
CA LYS A 24 -18.78 -0.45 -23.62
C LYS A 24 -17.69 0.10 -22.72
N VAL A 25 -17.88 -0.05 -21.42
CA VAL A 25 -16.90 0.36 -20.41
C VAL A 25 -16.44 -0.87 -19.63
N TYR A 26 -15.14 -1.08 -19.59
CA TYR A 26 -14.51 -2.10 -18.78
C TYR A 26 -13.55 -1.40 -17.82
N ILE A 27 -13.46 -1.90 -16.60
CA ILE A 27 -12.51 -1.39 -15.60
C ILE A 27 -11.58 -2.49 -15.18
N GLY A 28 -10.32 -2.17 -14.96
CA GLY A 28 -9.37 -3.16 -14.48
C GLY A 28 -8.32 -2.54 -13.57
N GLY A 29 -7.72 -3.39 -12.75
CA GLY A 29 -6.65 -2.95 -11.87
C GLY A 29 -5.79 -4.09 -11.36
N TYR A 30 -4.55 -3.74 -11.02
CA TYR A 30 -3.58 -4.64 -10.40
C TYR A 30 -3.52 -4.41 -8.90
N SER A 31 -3.41 -5.48 -8.10
CA SER A 31 -3.30 -5.42 -6.64
C SER A 31 -4.44 -4.57 -6.03
N LEU A 32 -4.11 -3.53 -5.26
CA LEU A 32 -5.10 -2.58 -4.70
C LEU A 32 -5.99 -1.93 -5.76
N GLY A 33 -5.47 -1.70 -6.98
CA GLY A 33 -6.26 -1.19 -8.10
C GLY A 33 -7.36 -2.16 -8.54
N GLY A 34 -7.13 -3.46 -8.46
CA GLY A 34 -8.17 -4.47 -8.70
C GLY A 34 -9.26 -4.42 -7.63
N PHE A 35 -8.89 -4.33 -6.36
CA PHE A 35 -9.83 -4.11 -5.25
C PHE A 35 -10.70 -2.86 -5.48
N GLN A 36 -10.07 -1.73 -5.81
CA GLN A 36 -10.78 -0.49 -6.11
C GLN A 36 -11.68 -0.60 -7.34
N SER A 37 -11.25 -1.33 -8.38
CA SER A 37 -12.06 -1.53 -9.60
C SER A 37 -13.36 -2.25 -9.29
N LEU A 38 -13.33 -3.27 -8.43
CA LEU A 38 -14.56 -3.96 -8.03
C LEU A 38 -15.50 -3.04 -7.24
N LEU A 39 -14.98 -2.29 -6.28
CA LEU A 39 -15.79 -1.32 -5.52
C LEU A 39 -16.38 -0.22 -6.41
N ILE A 40 -15.67 0.21 -7.46
CA ILE A 40 -16.17 1.20 -8.42
C ILE A 40 -17.30 0.59 -9.26
N HIS A 41 -17.15 -0.66 -9.69
CA HIS A 41 -18.20 -1.37 -10.43
C HIS A 41 -19.47 -1.52 -9.58
N GLU A 42 -19.35 -1.98 -8.36
CA GLU A 42 -20.46 -2.08 -7.41
C GLU A 42 -21.14 -0.70 -7.18
N MET A 43 -20.33 0.35 -7.02
CA MET A 43 -20.87 1.71 -6.93
C MET A 43 -21.63 2.13 -8.18
N ASP A 44 -21.17 1.73 -9.37
CA ASP A 44 -21.86 2.04 -10.61
C ASP A 44 -23.22 1.35 -10.69
N GLU A 45 -23.31 0.09 -10.29
CA GLU A 45 -24.58 -0.64 -10.22
C GLU A 45 -25.55 0.00 -9.22
N LYS A 46 -25.07 0.33 -8.01
CA LYS A 46 -25.88 1.03 -7.00
C LYS A 46 -26.32 2.44 -7.43
N ASN A 47 -25.61 3.07 -8.37
CA ASN A 47 -25.92 4.38 -8.93
C ASN A 47 -26.64 4.32 -10.30
N ASN A 48 -27.42 3.29 -10.56
CA ASN A 48 -28.16 3.09 -11.81
C ASN A 48 -27.25 3.06 -13.06
N ARG A 49 -26.05 2.48 -12.93
CA ARG A 49 -25.10 2.29 -14.03
C ARG A 49 -24.80 3.56 -14.84
N LYS A 50 -24.55 4.66 -14.15
CA LYS A 50 -24.25 5.96 -14.80
C LYS A 50 -23.00 5.93 -15.68
N ILE A 51 -22.03 5.07 -15.35
CA ILE A 51 -20.85 4.80 -16.17
C ILE A 51 -21.17 3.68 -17.17
N GLY A 52 -21.92 2.68 -16.75
CA GLY A 52 -22.27 1.50 -17.55
C GLY A 52 -21.11 0.50 -17.60
N ILE A 53 -20.46 0.24 -16.48
CA ILE A 53 -19.38 -0.74 -16.41
C ILE A 53 -19.96 -2.15 -16.64
N GLU A 54 -19.46 -2.83 -17.67
CA GLU A 54 -19.92 -4.19 -18.00
C GLU A 54 -19.09 -5.28 -17.31
N LYS A 55 -17.78 -5.06 -17.16
CA LYS A 55 -16.86 -6.05 -16.57
C LYS A 55 -15.74 -5.38 -15.80
N SER A 56 -15.30 -6.08 -14.75
CA SER A 56 -14.08 -5.74 -14.01
C SER A 56 -13.02 -6.82 -14.18
N LEU A 57 -11.79 -6.40 -14.49
CA LEU A 57 -10.62 -7.28 -14.55
C LEU A 57 -9.76 -7.07 -13.31
N LEU A 58 -9.67 -8.10 -12.47
CA LEU A 58 -8.89 -8.06 -11.24
C LEU A 58 -7.60 -8.87 -11.43
N LEU A 59 -6.47 -8.17 -11.47
CA LEU A 59 -5.16 -8.79 -11.61
C LEU A 59 -4.46 -8.82 -10.25
N ASN A 60 -4.27 -10.03 -9.73
CA ASN A 60 -3.59 -10.24 -8.44
C ASN A 60 -4.15 -9.36 -7.29
N SER A 61 -5.48 -9.18 -7.29
CA SER A 61 -6.18 -8.32 -6.32
C SER A 61 -6.40 -9.05 -5.00
N PRO A 62 -6.18 -8.40 -3.85
CA PRO A 62 -6.58 -8.99 -2.58
C PRO A 62 -8.11 -9.00 -2.47
N ILE A 63 -8.66 -10.06 -1.88
CA ILE A 63 -10.08 -10.10 -1.47
C ILE A 63 -10.23 -9.34 -0.15
N SER A 64 -9.27 -9.49 0.74
CA SER A 64 -9.18 -8.76 2.01
C SER A 64 -7.84 -8.05 2.09
N ILE A 65 -7.87 -6.73 2.19
CA ILE A 65 -6.66 -5.91 2.34
C ILE A 65 -5.94 -6.26 3.63
N LEU A 66 -6.66 -6.38 4.76
CA LEU A 66 -6.05 -6.71 6.04
C LEU A 66 -5.38 -8.08 6.03
N THR A 67 -6.00 -9.08 5.41
CA THR A 67 -5.38 -10.40 5.29
C THR A 67 -4.13 -10.36 4.41
N ALA A 68 -4.17 -9.64 3.29
CA ALA A 68 -3.03 -9.49 2.40
C ALA A 68 -1.88 -8.75 3.08
N THR A 69 -2.16 -7.65 3.78
CA THR A 69 -1.14 -6.88 4.49
C THR A 69 -0.52 -7.64 5.65
N LYS A 70 -1.30 -8.40 6.42
CA LYS A 70 -0.79 -9.31 7.46
C LYS A 70 0.15 -10.37 6.88
N LYS A 71 -0.16 -10.90 5.69
CA LYS A 71 0.74 -11.85 5.01
C LYS A 71 2.05 -11.19 4.59
N LEU A 72 2.00 -9.96 4.06
CA LEU A 72 3.19 -9.20 3.66
C LEU A 72 4.07 -8.84 4.88
N ASP A 73 3.47 -8.40 5.98
CA ASP A 73 4.17 -8.20 7.25
C ASP A 73 4.74 -9.52 7.80
N GLY A 74 4.00 -10.61 7.65
CA GLY A 74 4.40 -11.95 8.05
C GLY A 74 5.66 -12.45 7.34
N TYR A 75 5.92 -12.03 6.11
CA TYR A 75 7.17 -12.33 5.40
C TYR A 75 8.40 -11.78 6.11
N LEU A 76 8.31 -10.59 6.69
CA LEU A 76 9.38 -10.01 7.48
C LEU A 76 9.57 -10.77 8.79
N ILE A 77 8.50 -10.94 9.56
CA ILE A 77 8.51 -11.58 10.89
C ILE A 77 9.04 -13.02 10.79
N LYS A 78 8.49 -13.83 9.87
CA LYS A 78 8.89 -15.22 9.62
C LYS A 78 10.39 -15.36 9.35
N ASN A 79 10.98 -14.34 8.73
CA ASN A 79 12.37 -14.33 8.32
C ASN A 79 13.30 -13.58 9.29
N GLY A 80 12.80 -13.21 10.48
CA GLY A 80 13.61 -12.62 11.55
C GLY A 80 13.82 -11.10 11.42
N VAL A 81 12.98 -10.43 10.63
CA VAL A 81 12.99 -8.97 10.49
C VAL A 81 11.84 -8.39 11.30
N TYR A 82 12.13 -8.00 12.54
CA TYR A 82 11.10 -7.56 13.50
C TYR A 82 11.08 -6.05 13.72
N ASP A 83 12.20 -5.38 13.47
CA ASP A 83 12.39 -3.96 13.78
C ASP A 83 13.33 -3.29 12.76
N ALA A 84 13.50 -1.98 12.90
CA ALA A 84 14.36 -1.21 12.03
C ALA A 84 15.82 -1.68 12.02
N ARG A 85 16.34 -2.19 13.14
CA ARG A 85 17.72 -2.67 13.25
C ARG A 85 17.94 -3.98 12.47
N SER A 86 17.03 -4.93 12.63
CA SER A 86 17.07 -6.20 11.87
C SER A 86 16.89 -5.96 10.39
N LEU A 87 16.09 -4.97 10.02
CA LEU A 87 15.91 -4.51 8.64
C LEU A 87 17.20 -3.92 8.07
N GLU A 88 17.83 -2.98 8.76
CA GLU A 88 19.12 -2.39 8.36
C GLU A 88 20.18 -3.46 8.14
N LYS A 89 20.32 -4.36 9.07
CA LYS A 89 21.27 -5.49 8.96
C LYS A 89 21.01 -6.35 7.72
N TYR A 90 19.76 -6.59 7.38
CA TYR A 90 19.42 -7.34 6.17
C TYR A 90 19.75 -6.53 4.90
N LEU A 91 19.40 -5.25 4.87
CA LEU A 91 19.73 -4.37 3.76
C LEU A 91 21.23 -4.27 3.53
N ASP A 92 22.03 -4.11 4.58
CA ASP A 92 23.49 -4.10 4.50
C ASP A 92 24.02 -5.40 3.88
N THR A 93 23.41 -6.54 4.22
CA THR A 93 23.78 -7.83 3.63
C THR A 93 23.47 -7.88 2.12
N ILE A 94 22.31 -7.41 1.71
CA ILE A 94 21.92 -7.36 0.28
C ILE A 94 22.78 -6.36 -0.49
N PHE A 95 22.98 -5.15 0.05
CA PHE A 95 23.82 -4.13 -0.58
C PHE A 95 25.28 -4.59 -0.69
N SER A 96 25.79 -5.26 0.33
CA SER A 96 27.13 -5.85 0.25
C SER A 96 27.23 -6.85 -0.90
N LYS A 97 26.29 -7.76 -1.05
CA LYS A 97 26.24 -8.70 -2.15
C LYS A 97 26.20 -7.98 -3.51
N LEU A 98 25.36 -6.94 -3.64
CA LEU A 98 25.22 -6.13 -4.87
C LEU A 98 26.51 -5.39 -5.24
N VAL A 99 27.19 -4.82 -4.26
CA VAL A 99 28.43 -4.03 -4.48
C VAL A 99 29.62 -4.93 -4.79
N TYR A 100 29.72 -6.10 -4.15
CA TYR A 100 30.83 -7.03 -4.38
C TYR A 100 30.68 -7.86 -5.65
N ASP A 101 29.46 -8.03 -6.17
CA ASP A 101 29.23 -8.73 -7.41
C ASP A 101 29.38 -7.80 -8.62
N LYS A 102 30.64 -7.70 -9.12
CA LYS A 102 31.00 -6.90 -10.30
C LYS A 102 30.29 -7.32 -11.60
N SER A 103 29.55 -8.43 -11.60
CA SER A 103 28.82 -8.91 -12.78
C SER A 103 27.51 -8.16 -13.03
N ILE A 104 27.07 -7.33 -12.08
CA ILE A 104 25.80 -6.62 -12.15
C ILE A 104 26.06 -5.15 -12.51
N GLN A 105 25.82 -4.81 -13.77
CA GLN A 105 25.80 -3.41 -14.20
C GLN A 105 24.38 -2.86 -14.04
N ILE A 106 24.20 -1.93 -13.10
CA ILE A 106 22.88 -1.34 -12.76
C ILE A 106 22.34 -0.42 -13.87
N LYS A 107 23.21 0.00 -14.84
CA LYS A 107 22.90 1.05 -15.82
C LYS A 107 21.81 0.72 -16.84
N ASP A 108 21.53 -0.57 -17.10
CA ASP A 108 20.62 -1.00 -18.19
C ASP A 108 19.57 -2.02 -17.71
N MET A 109 19.10 -1.90 -16.47
CA MET A 109 18.19 -2.89 -15.90
C MET A 109 16.74 -2.65 -16.33
N GLU A 110 16.31 -3.34 -17.39
CA GLU A 110 14.91 -3.65 -17.60
C GLU A 110 14.39 -4.58 -16.49
N PHE A 111 13.09 -4.54 -16.19
CA PHE A 111 12.49 -5.35 -15.13
C PHE A 111 12.74 -6.87 -15.30
N SER A 112 12.81 -7.36 -16.53
CA SER A 112 13.19 -8.73 -16.86
C SER A 112 14.63 -9.07 -16.47
N SER A 113 15.53 -8.09 -16.53
CA SER A 113 16.93 -8.21 -16.13
C SER A 113 17.09 -8.22 -14.62
N LEU A 114 16.19 -7.57 -13.89
CA LEU A 114 16.22 -7.51 -12.42
C LEU A 114 16.03 -8.89 -11.79
N THR A 115 15.06 -9.68 -12.24
CA THR A 115 14.83 -11.04 -11.73
C THR A 115 16.00 -11.96 -12.01
N THR A 116 16.62 -11.84 -13.21
CA THR A 116 17.82 -12.59 -13.59
C THR A 116 19.03 -12.16 -12.76
N ALA A 117 19.20 -10.85 -12.52
CA ALA A 117 20.28 -10.32 -11.69
C ALA A 117 20.12 -10.76 -10.23
N LEU A 118 18.91 -10.70 -9.68
CA LEU A 118 18.61 -11.18 -8.32
C LEU A 118 18.86 -12.69 -8.17
N GLY A 119 18.54 -13.49 -9.21
CA GLY A 119 18.88 -14.91 -9.24
C GLY A 119 20.40 -15.17 -9.24
N LYS A 120 21.19 -14.37 -10.00
CA LYS A 120 22.65 -14.45 -10.00
C LYS A 120 23.28 -14.08 -8.65
N LEU A 121 22.64 -13.24 -7.86
CA LEU A 121 23.07 -12.91 -6.48
C LEU A 121 22.88 -14.05 -5.49
N GLY A 122 22.36 -15.20 -5.91
CA GLY A 122 22.06 -16.33 -5.04
C GLY A 122 20.93 -16.01 -4.04
N LEU A 123 20.00 -15.10 -4.41
CA LEU A 123 18.82 -14.80 -3.62
C LEU A 123 17.81 -15.94 -3.77
N GLY A 124 17.42 -16.51 -2.64
CA GLY A 124 16.44 -17.58 -2.55
C GLY A 124 15.03 -17.07 -2.26
N GLU A 125 14.09 -17.99 -2.11
CA GLU A 125 12.69 -17.71 -1.78
C GLU A 125 12.55 -16.81 -0.53
N LYS A 126 13.36 -17.09 0.50
CA LYS A 126 13.44 -16.28 1.72
C LYS A 126 13.77 -14.82 1.45
N ASP A 127 14.72 -14.56 0.58
CA ASP A 127 15.15 -13.20 0.24
C ASP A 127 14.04 -12.46 -0.53
N PHE A 128 13.35 -13.15 -1.44
CA PHE A 128 12.19 -12.57 -2.15
C PHE A 128 11.02 -12.27 -1.20
N GLU A 129 10.74 -13.12 -0.22
CA GLU A 129 9.74 -12.85 0.82
C GLU A 129 10.10 -11.58 1.60
N ILE A 130 11.36 -11.47 2.06
CA ILE A 130 11.81 -10.30 2.82
C ILE A 130 11.74 -9.05 1.96
N LEU A 131 12.24 -9.08 0.72
CA LEU A 131 12.21 -7.93 -0.18
C LEU A 131 10.77 -7.48 -0.48
N THR A 132 9.84 -8.42 -0.66
CA THR A 132 8.43 -8.12 -0.88
C THR A 132 7.80 -7.45 0.35
N GLY A 133 8.01 -8.03 1.53
CA GLY A 133 7.55 -7.46 2.79
C GLY A 133 8.18 -6.10 3.08
N LEU A 134 9.47 -5.93 2.75
CA LEU A 134 10.21 -4.69 2.90
C LEU A 134 9.64 -3.58 2.01
N LEU A 135 9.43 -3.86 0.74
CA LEU A 135 8.86 -2.89 -0.20
C LEU A 135 7.49 -2.41 0.31
N PHE A 136 6.66 -3.34 0.76
CA PHE A 136 5.38 -3.00 1.36
C PHE A 136 5.54 -2.16 2.63
N ARG A 137 6.49 -2.50 3.50
CA ARG A 137 6.77 -1.77 4.74
C ARG A 137 7.26 -0.35 4.49
N PHE A 138 8.05 -0.13 3.44
CA PHE A 138 8.47 1.22 3.02
C PHE A 138 7.27 2.09 2.63
N TYR A 139 6.33 1.54 1.86
CA TYR A 139 5.12 2.27 1.51
C TYR A 139 4.22 2.54 2.73
N SER A 140 4.07 1.56 3.63
CA SER A 140 3.26 1.74 4.84
C SER A 140 3.89 2.70 5.84
N ALA A 141 5.22 2.77 5.93
CA ALA A 141 5.91 3.73 6.79
C ALA A 141 5.61 5.19 6.41
N ASN A 142 5.54 5.50 5.11
CA ASN A 142 5.11 6.83 4.66
C ASN A 142 3.69 7.16 5.10
N MET A 143 2.77 6.20 5.02
CA MET A 143 1.37 6.38 5.48
C MET A 143 1.31 6.55 6.99
N THR A 144 2.09 5.76 7.73
CA THR A 144 2.19 5.82 9.19
C THR A 144 2.71 7.17 9.64
N PHE A 145 3.82 7.63 9.05
CA PHE A 145 4.40 8.94 9.34
C PHE A 145 3.42 10.08 9.04
N ALA A 146 2.83 10.11 7.85
CA ALA A 146 1.84 11.11 7.49
C ALA A 146 0.60 11.05 8.39
N GLY A 147 0.13 9.84 8.71
CA GLY A 147 -1.02 9.62 9.60
C GLY A 147 -0.77 10.15 11.01
N GLU A 148 0.42 9.93 11.58
CA GLU A 148 0.81 10.47 12.88
C GLU A 148 0.83 12.01 12.86
N VAL A 149 1.46 12.60 11.84
CA VAL A 149 1.53 14.06 11.69
C VAL A 149 0.13 14.68 11.60
N PHE A 150 -0.76 14.11 10.79
CA PHE A 150 -2.10 14.67 10.57
C PHE A 150 -3.10 14.35 11.70
N SER A 151 -2.97 13.22 12.36
CA SER A 151 -3.88 12.83 13.43
C SER A 151 -3.53 13.48 14.76
N GLY A 152 -2.27 13.83 14.96
CA GLY A 152 -1.74 14.25 16.24
C GLY A 152 -1.90 13.16 17.32
N ASN A 153 -2.04 11.90 16.88
CA ASN A 153 -2.23 10.75 17.76
C ASN A 153 -0.86 10.20 18.18
N ASN A 154 -0.66 10.05 19.46
CA ASN A 154 0.49 9.34 20.03
C ASN A 154 0.36 7.80 19.90
N ALA A 155 -0.28 7.32 18.88
CA ALA A 155 -0.64 5.92 18.80
C ALA A 155 0.61 5.00 18.78
N VAL A 156 1.68 5.43 18.14
CA VAL A 156 2.95 4.70 18.13
C VAL A 156 3.82 5.04 19.35
N GLY A 157 3.35 5.96 20.21
CA GLY A 157 3.93 6.29 21.52
C GLY A 157 5.35 6.87 21.53
N ARG A 158 5.93 7.02 20.36
CA ARG A 158 7.34 7.38 20.17
C ARG A 158 7.55 8.63 19.32
N LEU A 159 6.61 8.95 18.45
CA LEU A 159 6.72 10.05 17.50
C LEU A 159 6.30 11.41 18.08
N SER A 160 5.54 11.44 19.15
CA SER A 160 4.72 12.57 19.55
C SER A 160 5.29 13.52 20.59
N ASN A 161 6.34 13.16 21.29
CA ASN A 161 6.94 14.05 22.30
C ASN A 161 7.80 15.17 21.71
N LYS A 162 7.95 15.23 20.37
CA LYS A 162 8.73 16.27 19.71
C LYS A 162 7.84 17.28 19.01
N LYS A 163 7.64 18.41 19.64
CA LYS A 163 6.86 19.56 19.14
C LYS A 163 7.45 20.27 17.90
N SER A 164 8.46 19.72 17.23
CA SER A 164 9.09 20.42 16.09
C SER A 164 9.87 19.47 15.20
N TYR A 165 9.39 19.25 13.99
CA TYR A 165 10.08 18.60 12.86
C TYR A 165 11.16 19.52 12.22
N LYS A 166 11.89 20.27 13.02
CA LYS A 166 12.84 21.27 12.53
C LYS A 166 14.22 20.72 12.16
N ARG A 167 14.50 19.44 12.43
CA ARG A 167 15.78 18.81 12.10
C ARG A 167 15.57 17.59 11.23
N PHE A 168 16.34 17.51 10.15
CA PHE A 168 16.36 16.35 9.24
C PHE A 168 16.60 15.02 9.98
N ASP A 169 17.48 15.03 10.98
CA ASP A 169 17.77 13.86 11.81
C ASP A 169 16.55 13.31 12.58
N SER A 170 15.64 14.21 13.01
CA SER A 170 14.43 13.79 13.69
C SER A 170 13.43 13.14 12.73
N VAL A 171 13.30 13.68 11.52
CA VAL A 171 12.43 13.12 10.46
C VAL A 171 12.93 11.73 10.04
N SER A 172 14.26 11.58 9.88
CA SER A 172 14.86 10.29 9.53
C SER A 172 14.60 9.22 10.60
N ASN A 173 14.74 9.56 11.89
CA ASN A 173 14.47 8.64 12.99
C ASN A 173 12.99 8.27 13.08
N GLU A 174 12.10 9.21 12.84
CA GLU A 174 10.65 9.00 12.86
C GLU A 174 10.21 8.09 11.71
N PHE A 175 10.76 8.31 10.50
CA PHE A 175 10.52 7.41 9.38
C PHE A 175 11.05 5.99 9.67
N ARG A 176 12.23 5.88 10.29
CA ARG A 176 12.82 4.60 10.72
C ARG A 176 11.94 3.88 11.75
N GLU A 177 11.38 4.61 12.71
CA GLU A 177 10.39 4.06 13.66
C GLU A 177 9.11 3.61 12.93
N GLY A 178 8.63 4.37 11.94
CA GLY A 178 7.51 4.01 11.07
C GLY A 178 7.71 2.69 10.33
N LEU A 179 8.96 2.33 10.00
CA LEU A 179 9.29 1.03 9.41
C LEU A 179 9.05 -0.15 10.36
N SER A 180 8.96 0.05 11.66
CA SER A 180 8.64 -1.00 12.63
C SER A 180 7.14 -1.22 12.84
N VAL A 181 6.30 -0.31 12.36
CA VAL A 181 4.83 -0.37 12.52
C VAL A 181 4.23 -1.26 11.44
N SER A 182 3.49 -2.28 11.85
CA SER A 182 2.73 -3.12 10.92
C SER A 182 1.53 -2.37 10.35
N PHE A 183 1.01 -2.82 9.21
CA PHE A 183 -0.21 -2.23 8.66
C PHE A 183 -1.42 -2.45 9.58
N ASP A 184 -1.48 -3.56 10.29
CA ASP A 184 -2.53 -3.84 11.27
C ASP A 184 -2.52 -2.82 12.43
N GLU A 185 -1.34 -2.52 12.96
CA GLU A 185 -1.14 -1.47 13.98
C GLU A 185 -1.51 -0.09 13.42
N TYR A 186 -1.03 0.26 12.22
CA TYR A 186 -1.41 1.50 11.55
C TYR A 186 -2.93 1.64 11.39
N ALA A 187 -3.60 0.59 10.92
CA ALA A 187 -5.03 0.61 10.70
C ALA A 187 -5.81 0.82 12.01
N LYS A 188 -5.42 0.15 13.08
CA LYS A 188 -6.09 0.19 14.38
C LYS A 188 -5.80 1.46 15.19
N GLU A 189 -4.52 1.83 15.24
CA GLU A 189 -4.05 2.85 16.18
C GLU A 189 -4.00 4.26 15.56
N ILE A 190 -3.93 4.36 14.23
CA ILE A 190 -3.84 5.63 13.53
C ILE A 190 -5.06 5.88 12.65
N LEU A 191 -5.31 5.00 11.68
CA LEU A 191 -6.32 5.24 10.65
C LEU A 191 -7.74 5.22 11.22
N TYR A 192 -8.09 4.22 12.01
CA TYR A 192 -9.42 4.11 12.61
C TYR A 192 -9.74 5.29 13.54
N PRO A 193 -8.90 5.65 14.53
CA PRO A 193 -9.15 6.81 15.38
C PRO A 193 -9.24 8.13 14.60
N TYR A 194 -8.41 8.31 13.58
CA TYR A 194 -8.46 9.48 12.71
C TYR A 194 -9.80 9.57 11.97
N LEU A 195 -10.24 8.50 11.33
CA LEU A 195 -11.51 8.48 10.61
C LEU A 195 -12.69 8.70 11.52
N LYS A 196 -12.69 8.08 12.70
CA LYS A 196 -13.74 8.26 13.71
C LYS A 196 -13.80 9.70 14.22
N LYS A 197 -12.65 10.32 14.49
CA LYS A 197 -12.59 11.69 15.02
C LYS A 197 -12.98 12.75 13.99
N PHE A 198 -12.55 12.62 12.74
CA PHE A 198 -12.60 13.71 11.77
C PHE A 198 -13.59 13.52 10.62
N LYS A 199 -14.03 12.30 10.35
CA LYS A 199 -14.88 12.02 9.19
C LYS A 199 -16.17 11.26 9.50
N TYR A 200 -16.11 10.28 10.39
CA TYR A 200 -17.20 9.33 10.64
C TYR A 200 -17.34 9.09 12.16
N PRO A 201 -17.96 10.01 12.92
CA PRO A 201 -18.03 9.90 14.39
C PRO A 201 -18.67 8.62 14.89
N ASP A 202 -19.63 8.09 14.13
CA ASP A 202 -20.38 6.86 14.45
C ASP A 202 -19.72 5.60 13.87
N LEU A 203 -18.47 5.70 13.38
CA LEU A 203 -17.76 4.56 12.81
C LEU A 203 -17.54 3.48 13.86
N ASP A 204 -18.15 2.33 13.65
CA ASP A 204 -17.91 1.12 14.42
C ASP A 204 -16.62 0.43 13.98
N PHE A 205 -15.91 -0.19 14.92
CA PHE A 205 -14.63 -0.83 14.61
C PHE A 205 -14.79 -2.06 13.71
N ASN A 206 -15.83 -2.87 13.94
CA ASN A 206 -16.07 -4.07 13.11
C ASN A 206 -16.41 -3.65 11.69
N LYS A 207 -17.29 -2.65 11.52
CA LYS A 207 -17.58 -2.09 10.21
C LYS A 207 -16.34 -1.53 9.52
N PHE A 208 -15.46 -0.84 10.26
CA PHE A 208 -14.18 -0.37 9.71
C PHE A 208 -13.32 -1.53 9.20
N ILE A 209 -13.26 -2.65 9.93
CA ILE A 209 -12.53 -3.84 9.50
C ILE A 209 -13.19 -4.50 8.28
N ASP A 210 -14.52 -4.58 8.26
CA ASP A 210 -15.29 -5.17 7.16
C ASP A 210 -15.12 -4.39 5.86
N ASP A 211 -14.98 -3.07 5.92
CA ASP A 211 -14.72 -2.21 4.75
C ASP A 211 -13.38 -2.54 4.01
N PHE A 212 -12.49 -3.32 4.62
CA PHE A 212 -11.28 -3.86 4.00
C PHE A 212 -11.44 -5.27 3.42
N ASP A 213 -12.65 -5.82 3.43
CA ASP A 213 -12.93 -7.17 2.92
C ASP A 213 -14.08 -7.14 1.90
N LEU A 214 -13.79 -7.58 0.66
CA LEU A 214 -14.80 -7.63 -0.41
C LEU A 214 -15.92 -8.64 -0.17
N ARG A 215 -15.74 -9.56 0.78
CA ARG A 215 -16.79 -10.54 1.15
C ARG A 215 -17.87 -9.92 2.04
N SER A 216 -17.60 -8.76 2.60
CA SER A 216 -18.51 -8.02 3.50
C SER A 216 -19.34 -6.98 2.75
N SER A 217 -19.03 -6.71 1.49
CA SER A 217 -19.75 -5.80 0.60
C SER A 217 -20.75 -6.54 -0.27
#